data_00311034d7d34d9300579c43fed391e2
#
_entry.id   00311034d7d34d9300579c43fed391e2
#
_cell.length_a   1.000
_cell.length_b   1.000
_cell.length_c   1.000
_cell.angle_alpha   90.00
_cell.angle_beta   90.00
_cell.angle_gamma   90.00
#
_symmetry.space_group_name_H-M   'P 1'
#
loop_
_entity.id
_entity.type
_entity.pdbx_description
1 polymer ?
#
loop_
_entity_poly.entity_id
_entity_poly.type
_entity_poly.pdbx_seq_one_letter_code
_entity_poly.pdbx_strand_id
1 'polypeptide(L)'
;MCGRFAFYSPHEAIVRLFGLPDDTPEIEARYNIAPTRFVAAVREAGGPREVAMLYWGLVPSWAKEKSIGARMINARSETLAEKPSFRSAFRRRRCLVLADGYYEWQRSGAAKQPYFIAFDDGQPFGMAGLWERWRDPASGEPLESCCVVTTAPASAIAHVHDR
;
A
#
# COMPACT_ATOMS: atom_id res chain seq x y z
N MET A 1 11.94 -3.58 -3.51
CA MET A 1 10.73 -3.64 -2.65
C MET A 1 10.20 -2.23 -2.48
N CYS A 2 8.91 -2.01 -2.77
CA CYS A 2 8.32 -0.68 -2.69
C CYS A 2 8.43 -0.10 -1.26
N GLY A 3 9.22 0.93 -1.10
CA GLY A 3 9.43 1.64 0.17
C GLY A 3 9.17 3.14 0.07
N ARG A 4 8.75 3.62 -1.10
CA ARG A 4 8.43 5.01 -1.36
C ARG A 4 7.55 5.16 -2.58
N PHE A 5 6.48 5.95 -2.52
CA PHE A 5 5.61 6.19 -3.66
C PHE A 5 5.01 7.61 -3.64
N ALA A 6 4.34 7.98 -4.71
CA ALA A 6 3.62 9.24 -4.85
C ALA A 6 2.15 8.98 -5.18
N PHE A 7 1.30 9.87 -4.72
CA PHE A 7 -0.12 9.94 -5.07
C PHE A 7 -0.52 11.41 -5.20
N TYR A 8 -0.93 11.84 -6.39
CA TYR A 8 -1.25 13.23 -6.70
C TYR A 8 -2.34 13.41 -7.76
N SER A 9 -2.97 12.30 -8.19
CA SER A 9 -4.04 12.36 -9.18
C SER A 9 -5.25 13.12 -8.69
N PRO A 10 -5.97 13.81 -9.60
CA PRO A 10 -7.20 14.50 -9.29
C PRO A 10 -8.28 13.56 -8.74
N HIS A 11 -9.12 14.09 -7.86
CA HIS A 11 -10.21 13.38 -7.22
C HIS A 11 -11.13 12.66 -8.22
N GLU A 12 -11.54 13.33 -9.28
CA GLU A 12 -12.46 12.80 -10.29
C GLU A 12 -11.87 11.59 -11.05
N ALA A 13 -10.55 11.59 -11.25
CA ALA A 13 -9.86 10.45 -11.87
C ALA A 13 -9.93 9.21 -10.99
N ILE A 14 -9.80 9.38 -9.66
CA ILE A 14 -9.87 8.30 -8.68
C ILE A 14 -11.31 7.76 -8.56
N VAL A 15 -12.29 8.65 -8.40
CA VAL A 15 -13.72 8.26 -8.32
C VAL A 15 -14.11 7.42 -9.53
N ARG A 16 -13.78 7.90 -10.74
CA ARG A 16 -14.10 7.20 -11.98
C ARG A 16 -13.36 5.86 -12.13
N LEU A 17 -12.04 5.85 -11.88
CA LEU A 17 -11.20 4.66 -12.11
C LEU A 17 -11.56 3.51 -11.17
N PHE A 18 -11.86 3.82 -9.91
CA PHE A 18 -12.13 2.81 -8.89
C PHE A 18 -13.62 2.60 -8.62
N GLY A 19 -14.51 3.32 -9.31
CA GLY A 19 -15.96 3.21 -9.14
C GLY A 19 -16.39 3.55 -7.71
N LEU A 20 -15.91 4.68 -7.22
CA LEU A 20 -16.20 5.17 -5.88
C LEU A 20 -17.48 6.02 -5.87
N PRO A 21 -18.16 6.18 -4.72
CA PRO A 21 -19.26 7.13 -4.55
C PRO A 21 -18.81 8.57 -4.82
N ASP A 22 -19.73 9.40 -5.34
CA ASP A 22 -19.45 10.82 -5.68
C ASP A 22 -19.12 11.66 -4.44
N ASP A 23 -19.56 11.25 -3.26
CA ASP A 23 -19.28 11.90 -1.97
C ASP A 23 -17.97 11.41 -1.32
N THR A 24 -17.14 10.67 -2.06
CA THR A 24 -15.81 10.26 -1.60
C THR A 24 -14.98 11.50 -1.21
N PRO A 25 -14.37 11.54 -0.02
CA PRO A 25 -13.53 12.67 0.38
C PRO A 25 -12.33 12.90 -0.54
N GLU A 26 -11.97 14.15 -0.77
CA GLU A 26 -10.74 14.50 -1.46
C GLU A 26 -9.50 13.97 -0.72
N ILE A 27 -8.52 13.51 -1.49
CA ILE A 27 -7.27 12.99 -0.96
C ILE A 27 -6.16 13.99 -1.28
N GLU A 28 -5.44 14.42 -0.27
CA GLU A 28 -4.31 15.34 -0.42
C GLU A 28 -3.20 14.75 -1.30
N ALA A 29 -2.72 15.53 -2.27
CA ALA A 29 -1.60 15.16 -3.14
C ALA A 29 -0.29 15.07 -2.34
N ARG A 30 0.44 13.97 -2.49
CA ARG A 30 1.69 13.71 -1.79
C ARG A 30 2.71 13.04 -2.71
N TYR A 31 3.81 13.74 -2.97
CA TYR A 31 4.82 13.32 -3.95
C TYR A 31 5.91 12.40 -3.38
N ASN A 32 5.94 12.18 -2.06
CA ASN A 32 7.02 11.44 -1.40
C ASN A 32 6.49 10.76 -0.14
N ILE A 33 5.67 9.72 -0.31
CA ILE A 33 5.06 8.98 0.77
C ILE A 33 6.04 7.93 1.30
N ALA A 34 6.35 7.99 2.58
CA ALA A 34 7.21 7.06 3.29
C ALA A 34 6.40 6.05 4.11
N PRO A 35 6.98 4.89 4.47
CA PRO A 35 6.40 3.97 5.44
C PRO A 35 6.03 4.65 6.75
N THR A 36 5.14 4.03 7.52
CA THR A 36 4.61 4.52 8.81
C THR A 36 3.78 5.80 8.72
N ARG A 37 3.35 6.17 7.53
CA ARG A 37 2.37 7.24 7.29
C ARG A 37 1.02 6.65 6.91
N PHE A 38 -0.05 7.45 7.10
CA PHE A 38 -1.36 7.08 6.56
C PHE A 38 -1.37 7.28 5.06
N VAL A 39 -1.95 6.32 4.35
CA VAL A 39 -2.04 6.28 2.89
C VAL A 39 -3.48 5.98 2.48
N ALA A 40 -3.90 6.52 1.35
CA ALA A 40 -5.22 6.26 0.81
C ALA A 40 -5.28 4.87 0.16
N ALA A 41 -6.30 4.12 0.48
CA ALA A 41 -6.55 2.81 -0.13
C ALA A 41 -8.04 2.63 -0.40
N VAL A 42 -8.38 2.01 -1.53
CA VAL A 42 -9.73 1.57 -1.86
C VAL A 42 -9.95 0.17 -1.32
N ARG A 43 -11.09 -0.04 -0.65
CA ARG A 43 -11.48 -1.35 -0.12
C ARG A 43 -12.99 -1.55 -0.16
N GLU A 44 -13.40 -2.80 0.02
CA GLU A 44 -14.77 -3.21 0.34
C GLU A 44 -14.76 -3.83 1.74
N ALA A 45 -15.39 -3.16 2.70
CA ALA A 45 -15.40 -3.57 4.10
C ALA A 45 -16.79 -4.01 4.59
N GLY A 46 -17.53 -4.72 3.72
CA GLY A 46 -18.90 -5.19 3.99
C GLY A 46 -20.00 -4.25 3.48
N GLY A 47 -19.63 -3.27 2.67
CA GLY A 47 -20.50 -2.30 2.00
C GLY A 47 -19.98 -1.94 0.61
N PRO A 48 -20.40 -0.80 0.05
CA PRO A 48 -19.83 -0.28 -1.20
C PRO A 48 -18.33 -0.01 -1.07
N ARG A 49 -17.67 0.20 -2.20
CA ARG A 49 -16.27 0.62 -2.21
C ARG A 49 -16.11 1.94 -1.49
N GLU A 50 -15.07 2.05 -0.71
CA GLU A 50 -14.73 3.25 0.04
C GLU A 50 -13.23 3.54 -0.04
N VAL A 51 -12.86 4.81 0.13
CA VAL A 51 -11.49 5.20 0.42
C VAL A 51 -11.29 5.19 1.93
N ALA A 52 -10.25 4.48 2.38
CA ALA A 52 -9.83 4.46 3.77
C ALA A 52 -8.39 4.97 3.89
N MET A 53 -8.13 5.76 4.94
CA MET A 53 -6.77 6.16 5.30
C MET A 53 -6.16 5.10 6.20
N LEU A 54 -5.22 4.30 5.67
CA LEU A 54 -4.60 3.17 6.34
C LEU A 54 -3.15 3.47 6.70
N TYR A 55 -2.71 3.08 7.89
CA TYR A 55 -1.31 3.17 8.30
C TYR A 55 -0.46 2.20 7.50
N TRP A 56 0.52 2.70 6.73
CA TRP A 56 1.39 1.86 5.91
C TRP A 56 2.47 1.17 6.75
N GLY A 57 2.20 -0.05 7.08
CA GLY A 57 2.95 -0.93 7.96
C GLY A 57 1.94 -1.82 8.69
N LEU A 58 1.58 -2.97 8.11
CA LEU A 58 0.53 -3.83 8.62
C LEU A 58 0.82 -4.29 10.04
N VAL A 59 -0.11 -4.04 10.94
CA VAL A 59 -0.07 -4.51 12.33
C VAL A 59 -1.06 -5.66 12.46
N PRO A 60 -0.60 -6.91 12.60
CA PRO A 60 -1.50 -8.03 12.78
C PRO A 60 -2.38 -7.88 14.03
N SER A 61 -3.62 -8.38 13.98
CA SER A 61 -4.58 -8.25 15.10
C SER A 61 -4.10 -8.82 16.42
N TRP A 62 -3.18 -9.79 16.38
CA TRP A 62 -2.56 -10.42 17.56
C TRP A 62 -1.30 -9.71 18.06
N ALA A 63 -0.83 -8.67 17.38
CA ALA A 63 0.41 -7.99 17.76
C ALA A 63 0.29 -7.28 19.11
N LYS A 64 1.35 -7.33 19.89
CA LYS A 64 1.44 -6.66 21.19
C LYS A 64 1.76 -5.18 21.06
N GLU A 65 2.42 -4.78 19.96
CA GLU A 65 2.92 -3.44 19.75
C GLU A 65 2.76 -3.00 18.28
N LYS A 66 2.47 -1.73 18.09
CA LYS A 66 2.37 -1.09 16.77
C LYS A 66 3.70 -1.14 15.99
N SER A 67 4.82 -1.14 16.69
CA SER A 67 6.18 -1.09 16.11
C SER A 67 6.49 -2.20 15.12
N ILE A 68 5.82 -3.35 15.25
CA ILE A 68 5.95 -4.47 14.30
C ILE A 68 5.60 -4.06 12.85
N GLY A 69 4.66 -3.11 12.69
CA GLY A 69 4.23 -2.60 11.39
C GLY A 69 5.37 -2.02 10.55
N ALA A 70 6.36 -1.38 11.16
CA ALA A 70 7.51 -0.82 10.44
C ALA A 70 8.29 -1.86 9.61
N ARG A 71 8.21 -3.14 9.98
CA ARG A 71 8.83 -4.27 9.27
C ARG A 71 7.86 -4.99 8.32
N MET A 72 6.59 -4.59 8.31
CA MET A 72 5.51 -5.20 7.53
C MET A 72 4.90 -4.21 6.52
N ILE A 73 5.72 -3.38 5.91
CA ILE A 73 5.29 -2.45 4.85
C ILE A 73 4.99 -3.17 3.53
N ASN A 74 5.63 -4.32 3.32
CA ASN A 74 5.43 -5.18 2.15
C ASN A 74 5.15 -6.62 2.54
N ALA A 75 4.38 -7.31 1.71
CA ALA A 75 4.12 -8.74 1.80
C ALA A 75 4.43 -9.41 0.46
N ARG A 76 5.16 -10.52 0.48
CA ARG A 76 5.50 -11.27 -0.73
C ARG A 76 4.30 -12.09 -1.20
N SER A 77 3.92 -11.95 -2.47
CA SER A 77 2.77 -12.67 -3.06
C SER A 77 2.87 -14.19 -2.88
N GLU A 78 4.07 -14.73 -2.94
CA GLU A 78 4.33 -16.17 -2.88
C GLU A 78 4.00 -16.80 -1.53
N THR A 79 3.94 -16.01 -0.46
CA THR A 79 3.77 -16.52 0.91
C THR A 79 2.56 -15.94 1.66
N LEU A 80 1.69 -15.18 1.00
CA LEU A 80 0.52 -14.53 1.62
C LEU A 80 -0.44 -15.52 2.30
N ALA A 81 -0.68 -16.65 1.64
CA ALA A 81 -1.63 -17.66 2.12
C ALA A 81 -1.12 -18.44 3.34
N GLU A 82 0.19 -18.46 3.55
CA GLU A 82 0.85 -19.29 4.56
C GLU A 82 1.21 -18.52 5.82
N LYS A 83 1.77 -17.31 5.66
CA LYS A 83 2.30 -16.54 6.78
C LYS A 83 1.20 -16.10 7.75
N PRO A 84 1.33 -16.39 9.07
CA PRO A 84 0.34 -16.00 10.07
C PRO A 84 -0.03 -14.52 10.07
N SER A 85 0.92 -13.64 9.76
CA SER A 85 0.71 -12.19 9.70
C SER A 85 -0.19 -11.74 8.54
N PHE A 86 -0.30 -12.53 7.47
CA PHE A 86 -0.97 -12.13 6.24
C PHE A 86 -2.15 -13.00 5.84
N ARG A 87 -2.15 -14.30 6.17
CA ARG A 87 -3.14 -15.27 5.68
C ARG A 87 -4.60 -14.88 5.96
N SER A 88 -4.88 -14.28 7.11
CA SER A 88 -6.24 -13.83 7.45
C SER A 88 -6.65 -12.62 6.62
N ALA A 89 -5.78 -11.62 6.52
CA ALA A 89 -6.00 -10.45 5.70
C ALA A 89 -6.10 -10.80 4.20
N PHE A 90 -5.28 -11.71 3.71
CA PHE A 90 -5.33 -12.19 2.33
C PHE A 90 -6.68 -12.80 1.96
N ARG A 91 -7.31 -13.50 2.87
CA ARG A 91 -8.63 -14.11 2.63
C ARG A 91 -9.78 -13.11 2.67
N ARG A 92 -9.71 -12.07 3.52
CA ARG A 92 -10.87 -11.26 3.90
C ARG A 92 -10.69 -9.75 3.79
N ARG A 93 -9.45 -9.25 3.78
CA ARG A 93 -9.13 -7.82 3.89
C ARG A 93 -8.09 -7.40 2.86
N ARG A 94 -8.52 -7.42 1.61
CA ARG A 94 -7.74 -6.93 0.47
C ARG A 94 -8.08 -5.48 0.20
N CYS A 95 -7.12 -4.72 -0.28
CA CYS A 95 -7.30 -3.34 -0.69
C CYS A 95 -6.42 -3.01 -1.89
N LEU A 96 -6.63 -1.84 -2.46
CA LEU A 96 -5.80 -1.23 -3.49
C LEU A 96 -5.21 0.06 -2.91
N VAL A 97 -3.93 0.11 -2.63
CA VAL A 97 -3.24 1.33 -2.18
C VAL A 97 -3.07 2.23 -3.40
N LEU A 98 -3.60 3.46 -3.32
CA LEU A 98 -3.61 4.39 -4.44
C LEU A 98 -2.23 4.99 -4.68
N ALA A 99 -1.80 4.99 -5.94
CA ALA A 99 -0.51 5.54 -6.36
C ALA A 99 -0.56 6.06 -7.80
N ASP A 100 0.25 7.07 -8.09
CA ASP A 100 0.57 7.54 -9.44
C ASP A 100 1.92 7.00 -9.92
N GLY A 101 2.76 6.58 -8.99
CA GLY A 101 4.04 5.95 -9.26
C GLY A 101 4.77 5.63 -7.97
N TYR A 102 5.79 4.79 -8.07
CA TYR A 102 6.62 4.42 -6.94
C TYR A 102 8.10 4.58 -7.26
N TYR A 103 8.91 4.74 -6.21
CA TYR A 103 10.35 4.90 -6.32
C TYR A 103 11.05 3.59 -6.04
N GLU A 104 12.01 3.24 -6.89
CA GLU A 104 12.98 2.17 -6.65
C GLU A 104 14.40 2.66 -6.93
N TRP A 105 15.38 2.01 -6.34
CA TRP A 105 16.78 2.41 -6.44
C TRP A 105 17.60 1.30 -7.09
N GLN A 106 18.08 1.58 -8.29
CA GLN A 106 19.06 0.74 -8.93
C GLN A 106 20.41 0.86 -8.20
N ARG A 107 20.99 -0.27 -7.83
CA ARG A 107 22.32 -0.32 -7.23
C ARG A 107 23.36 -0.54 -8.31
N SER A 108 24.35 0.36 -8.40
CA SER A 108 25.53 0.22 -9.25
C SER A 108 26.76 0.47 -8.40
N GLY A 109 27.37 -0.60 -7.88
CA GLY A 109 28.45 -0.50 -6.90
C GLY A 109 27.99 0.22 -5.62
N ALA A 110 28.68 1.29 -5.25
CA ALA A 110 28.34 2.13 -4.09
C ALA A 110 27.24 3.16 -4.38
N ALA A 111 26.93 3.42 -5.65
CA ALA A 111 25.93 4.41 -6.06
C ALA A 111 24.51 3.82 -6.04
N LYS A 112 23.54 4.67 -5.74
CA LYS A 112 22.10 4.35 -5.80
C LYS A 112 21.43 5.38 -6.70
N GLN A 113 20.99 4.92 -7.87
CA GLN A 113 20.22 5.75 -8.79
C GLN A 113 18.74 5.57 -8.54
N PRO A 114 17.97 6.62 -8.15
CA PRO A 114 16.55 6.55 -8.01
C PRO A 114 15.86 6.53 -9.38
N TYR A 115 14.80 5.75 -9.48
CA TYR A 115 13.87 5.70 -10.59
C TYR A 115 12.46 5.94 -10.07
N PHE A 116 11.68 6.73 -10.79
CA PHE A 116 10.25 6.84 -10.59
C PHE A 116 9.55 5.99 -11.64
N ILE A 117 8.79 5.01 -11.19
CA ILE A 117 8.10 4.04 -12.02
C ILE A 117 6.62 4.37 -12.01
N ALA A 118 6.07 4.73 -13.16
CA ALA A 118 4.68 5.14 -13.39
C ALA A 118 4.20 4.60 -14.74
N PHE A 119 2.91 4.71 -15.02
CA PHE A 119 2.40 4.48 -16.36
C PHE A 119 2.74 5.65 -17.28
N ASP A 120 3.01 5.36 -18.57
CA ASP A 120 3.39 6.35 -19.57
C ASP A 120 2.29 7.39 -19.83
N ASP A 121 1.03 7.02 -19.67
CA ASP A 121 -0.13 7.90 -19.83
C ASP A 121 -0.43 8.74 -18.57
N GLY A 122 0.36 8.58 -17.51
CA GLY A 122 0.21 9.30 -16.25
C GLY A 122 -1.04 8.92 -15.46
N GLN A 123 -1.73 7.82 -15.78
CA GLN A 123 -2.89 7.39 -15.03
C GLN A 123 -2.50 6.81 -13.66
N PRO A 124 -3.30 7.09 -12.60
CA PRO A 124 -3.12 6.45 -11.31
C PRO A 124 -3.43 4.96 -11.38
N PHE A 125 -2.90 4.21 -10.42
CA PHE A 125 -3.17 2.79 -10.28
C PHE A 125 -3.34 2.38 -8.82
N GLY A 126 -3.91 1.20 -8.61
CA GLY A 126 -3.99 0.57 -7.30
C GLY A 126 -2.90 -0.48 -7.12
N MET A 127 -2.00 -0.28 -6.16
CA MET A 127 -1.09 -1.33 -5.72
C MET A 127 -1.86 -2.35 -4.89
N ALA A 128 -1.79 -3.64 -5.24
CA ALA A 128 -2.40 -4.70 -4.44
C ALA A 128 -1.91 -4.61 -3.00
N GLY A 129 -2.83 -4.65 -2.06
CA GLY A 129 -2.56 -4.52 -0.64
C GLY A 129 -3.41 -5.43 0.22
N LEU A 130 -2.97 -5.61 1.44
CA LEU A 130 -3.74 -6.24 2.52
C LEU A 130 -3.91 -5.22 3.62
N TRP A 131 -5.06 -5.25 4.30
CA TRP A 131 -5.28 -4.40 5.45
C TRP A 131 -5.68 -5.22 6.68
N GLU A 132 -5.45 -4.64 7.87
CA GLU A 132 -5.76 -5.28 9.14
C GLU A 132 -6.30 -4.25 10.12
N ARG A 133 -7.17 -4.72 11.00
CA ARG A 133 -7.69 -3.94 12.12
C ARG A 133 -7.05 -4.46 13.40
N TRP A 134 -6.26 -3.62 14.03
CA TRP A 134 -5.59 -3.89 15.30
C TRP A 134 -6.12 -2.95 16.37
N ARG A 135 -6.14 -3.41 17.60
CA ARG A 135 -6.48 -2.61 18.78
C ARG A 135 -5.30 -2.64 19.73
N ASP A 136 -4.85 -1.46 20.14
CA ASP A 136 -3.75 -1.34 21.09
C ASP A 136 -4.11 -2.02 22.43
N PRO A 137 -3.37 -3.03 22.89
CA PRO A 137 -3.68 -3.72 24.14
C PRO A 137 -3.56 -2.82 25.39
N ALA A 138 -2.76 -1.76 25.32
CA ALA A 138 -2.53 -0.87 26.45
C ALA A 138 -3.58 0.27 26.51
N SER A 139 -3.89 0.91 25.39
CA SER A 139 -4.81 2.06 25.33
C SER A 139 -6.22 1.71 24.85
N GLY A 140 -6.38 0.57 24.19
CA GLY A 140 -7.64 0.21 23.52
C GLY A 140 -7.89 0.93 22.19
N GLU A 141 -6.97 1.80 21.75
CA GLU A 141 -7.13 2.59 20.53
C GLU A 141 -7.10 1.70 19.28
N PRO A 142 -8.05 1.89 18.34
CA PRO A 142 -8.07 1.14 17.10
C PRO A 142 -7.07 1.71 16.09
N LEU A 143 -6.44 0.84 15.32
CA LEU A 143 -5.60 1.20 14.18
C LEU A 143 -5.96 0.32 12.99
N GLU A 144 -6.27 0.94 11.86
CA GLU A 144 -6.34 0.24 10.58
C GLU A 144 -5.02 0.46 9.82
N SER A 145 -4.42 -0.63 9.40
CA SER A 145 -3.08 -0.64 8.80
C SER A 145 -3.07 -1.47 7.54
N CYS A 146 -2.10 -1.22 6.65
CA CYS A 146 -1.96 -1.97 5.41
C CYS A 146 -0.50 -2.29 5.08
N CYS A 147 -0.32 -3.23 4.17
CA CYS A 147 0.94 -3.47 3.48
C CYS A 147 0.71 -3.57 1.97
N VAL A 148 1.75 -3.29 1.19
CA VAL A 148 1.74 -3.48 -0.26
C VAL A 148 2.20 -4.90 -0.60
N VAL A 149 1.50 -5.56 -1.50
CA VAL A 149 1.88 -6.89 -2.01
C VAL A 149 2.95 -6.71 -3.10
N THR A 150 4.04 -7.43 -2.98
CA THR A 150 5.13 -7.41 -3.96
C THR A 150 5.28 -8.77 -4.64
N THR A 151 5.68 -8.75 -5.91
CA THR A 151 5.93 -9.92 -6.74
C THR A 151 7.26 -9.77 -7.48
N ALA A 152 7.65 -10.78 -8.28
CA ALA A 152 8.77 -10.65 -9.21
C ALA A 152 8.53 -9.45 -10.16
N PRO A 153 9.59 -8.72 -10.57
CA PRO A 153 9.46 -7.56 -11.41
C PRO A 153 9.01 -7.93 -12.83
N ALA A 154 8.30 -7.04 -13.49
CA ALA A 154 8.11 -7.12 -14.93
C ALA A 154 9.46 -6.93 -15.65
N SER A 155 9.61 -7.51 -16.84
CA SER A 155 10.87 -7.45 -17.63
C SER A 155 11.37 -6.01 -17.84
N ALA A 156 10.46 -5.07 -18.06
CA ALA A 156 10.76 -3.66 -18.28
C ALA A 156 11.51 -2.99 -17.12
N ILE A 157 11.29 -3.43 -15.89
CA ILE A 157 11.87 -2.82 -14.67
C ILE A 157 12.84 -3.75 -13.92
N ALA A 158 13.06 -4.97 -14.42
CA ALA A 158 13.94 -5.96 -13.78
C ALA A 158 15.39 -5.49 -13.61
N HIS A 159 15.83 -4.55 -14.46
CA HIS A 159 17.17 -3.96 -14.37
C HIS A 159 17.31 -2.94 -13.22
N VAL A 160 16.19 -2.44 -12.68
CA VAL A 160 16.19 -1.48 -11.56
C VAL A 160 16.20 -2.21 -10.23
N HIS A 161 15.34 -3.22 -10.09
CA HIS A 161 15.18 -3.96 -8.83
C HIS A 161 14.66 -5.39 -9.11
N ASP A 162 14.96 -6.31 -8.21
CA ASP A 162 14.59 -7.74 -8.29
C ASP A 162 13.13 -8.03 -7.82
N ARG A 163 12.41 -6.99 -7.41
CA ARG A 163 10.99 -7.07 -7.03
C ARG A 163 10.24 -5.81 -7.39
#